data_73b2ed7b4a8e9e4c67bba30beb847f98
#
_entry.id   73b2ed7b4a8e9e4c67bba30beb847f98
#
_cell.length_a   1.000
_cell.length_b   1.000
_cell.length_c   1.000
_cell.angle_alpha   90.00
_cell.angle_beta   90.00
_cell.angle_gamma   90.00
#
_symmetry.space_group_name_H-M   'P 1'
#
loop_
_entity.id
_entity.type
_entity.pdbx_description
1 polymer ?
#
loop_
_entity_poly.entity_id
_entity_poly.type
_entity_poly.pdbx_seq_one_letter_code
_entity_poly.pdbx_strand_id
1 'polypeptide(L)'
;SDVYKRQIWVVHDLAYADLCFDGYKAPSILEVEGAKEIAVEFFTLSKSYNMPGWRLGFCCGNAELIRALARLKSYFDYGHFTPVQVAGIEALNKGDEFVKEVCEVYKVRRDVLCEGLNALGWEVEKPKATMFVWGKNTKKIQYEINGVF
;
A
#
# COMPACT_ATOMS: atom_id res chain seq x y z
N SER A 1 -9.96 -3.23 22.88
CA SER A 1 -10.95 -3.99 23.32
C SER A 1 -10.96 -5.49 23.10
N ASP A 2 -11.77 -6.13 22.27
CA ASP A 2 -11.84 -7.61 22.17
C ASP A 2 -10.57 -8.25 21.60
N VAL A 3 -9.85 -7.58 20.73
CA VAL A 3 -8.59 -8.05 20.14
C VAL A 3 -7.50 -8.16 21.20
N TYR A 4 -7.37 -7.16 22.07
CA TYR A 4 -6.45 -7.18 23.20
C TYR A 4 -6.72 -8.34 24.18
N LYS A 5 -7.99 -8.58 24.48
CA LYS A 5 -8.41 -9.69 25.35
C LYS A 5 -8.11 -11.07 24.76
N ARG A 6 -8.04 -11.18 23.43
CA ARG A 6 -7.76 -12.43 22.72
C ARG A 6 -6.26 -12.65 22.43
N GLN A 7 -5.39 -11.72 22.82
CA GLN A 7 -3.94 -11.78 22.56
C GLN A 7 -3.61 -11.95 21.06
N ILE A 8 -4.35 -11.27 20.19
CA ILE A 8 -4.14 -11.28 18.74
C ILE A 8 -3.35 -10.04 18.36
N TRP A 9 -2.23 -10.22 17.68
CA TRP A 9 -1.49 -9.14 17.05
C TRP A 9 -2.15 -8.73 15.73
N VAL A 10 -2.13 -7.43 15.44
CA VAL A 10 -2.63 -6.89 14.20
C VAL A 10 -1.47 -6.40 13.34
N VAL A 11 -1.43 -6.85 12.10
CA VAL A 11 -0.47 -6.39 11.09
C VAL A 11 -1.25 -5.67 10.01
N HIS A 12 -0.99 -4.38 9.85
CA HIS A 12 -1.60 -3.55 8.82
C HIS A 12 -0.61 -3.32 7.69
N ASP A 13 -0.92 -3.84 6.51
CA ASP A 13 -0.14 -3.59 5.30
C ASP A 13 -0.68 -2.33 4.61
N LEU A 14 0.02 -1.21 4.79
CA LEU A 14 -0.35 0.10 4.28
C LEU A 14 0.54 0.53 3.10
N ALA A 15 0.88 -0.42 2.23
CA ALA A 15 1.79 -0.21 1.11
C ALA A 15 1.33 0.86 0.10
N TYR A 16 0.05 1.22 0.07
CA TYR A 16 -0.55 2.18 -0.85
C TYR A 16 -1.11 3.43 -0.15
N ALA A 17 -0.63 3.75 1.05
CA ALA A 17 -1.14 4.84 1.89
C ALA A 17 -1.33 6.16 1.15
N ASP A 18 -0.36 6.55 0.34
CA ASP A 18 -0.33 7.85 -0.32
C ASP A 18 -0.91 7.83 -1.74
N LEU A 19 -1.11 6.65 -2.34
CA LEU A 19 -1.78 6.56 -3.65
C LEU A 19 -3.29 6.68 -3.48
N CYS A 20 -3.72 7.86 -3.09
CA CYS A 20 -5.10 8.22 -2.85
C CYS A 20 -5.54 9.32 -3.81
N PHE A 21 -6.83 9.31 -4.19
CA PHE A 21 -7.39 10.18 -5.21
C PHE A 21 -8.59 10.95 -4.67
N ASP A 22 -8.90 12.08 -5.30
CA ASP A 22 -10.12 12.85 -5.07
C ASP A 22 -10.33 13.26 -3.60
N GLY A 23 -9.22 13.58 -2.89
CA GLY A 23 -9.23 14.01 -1.49
C GLY A 23 -9.43 12.88 -0.47
N TYR A 24 -9.47 11.62 -0.91
CA TYR A 24 -9.49 10.49 0.00
C TYR A 24 -8.14 10.34 0.72
N LYS A 25 -8.17 9.98 1.99
CA LYS A 25 -6.99 9.65 2.81
C LYS A 25 -7.15 8.21 3.33
N ALA A 26 -6.15 7.38 3.08
CA ALA A 26 -6.15 6.02 3.64
C ALA A 26 -6.04 6.06 5.17
N PRO A 27 -6.91 5.35 5.90
CA PRO A 27 -6.83 5.32 7.35
C PRO A 27 -5.63 4.50 7.82
N SER A 28 -4.88 5.01 8.80
CA SER A 28 -3.86 4.25 9.52
C SER A 28 -4.50 3.51 10.70
N ILE A 29 -4.11 2.25 10.93
CA ILE A 29 -4.52 1.53 12.15
C ILE A 29 -4.01 2.24 13.40
N LEU A 30 -2.89 2.96 13.30
CA LEU A 30 -2.27 3.65 14.43
C LEU A 30 -2.99 4.94 14.85
N GLU A 31 -3.98 5.39 14.06
CA GLU A 31 -4.91 6.47 14.45
C GLU A 31 -5.98 5.98 15.44
N VAL A 32 -6.17 4.66 15.55
CA VAL A 32 -7.14 4.07 16.49
C VAL A 32 -6.57 4.05 17.90
N GLU A 33 -7.33 4.52 18.87
CA GLU A 33 -6.93 4.51 20.28
C GLU A 33 -6.62 3.09 20.77
N GLY A 34 -5.47 2.92 21.42
CA GLY A 34 -4.98 1.63 21.92
C GLY A 34 -4.36 0.72 20.83
N ALA A 35 -4.43 1.06 19.55
CA ALA A 35 -3.90 0.20 18.50
C ALA A 35 -2.37 0.01 18.60
N LYS A 36 -1.63 1.02 19.07
CA LYS A 36 -0.17 0.91 19.28
C LYS A 36 0.24 -0.16 20.31
N GLU A 37 -0.69 -0.64 21.12
CA GLU A 37 -0.43 -1.71 22.08
C GLU A 37 -0.41 -3.10 21.44
N ILE A 38 -1.09 -3.26 20.29
CA ILE A 38 -1.34 -4.56 19.67
C ILE A 38 -1.03 -4.61 18.17
N ALA A 39 -0.68 -3.48 17.55
CA ALA A 39 -0.56 -3.38 16.10
C ALA A 39 0.79 -2.87 15.65
N VAL A 40 1.16 -3.30 14.45
CA VAL A 40 2.19 -2.70 13.63
C VAL A 40 1.64 -2.39 12.25
N GLU A 41 2.22 -1.38 11.62
CA GLU A 41 1.89 -0.95 10.29
C GLU A 41 3.14 -0.96 9.41
N PHE A 42 3.00 -1.54 8.22
CA PHE A 42 4.06 -1.60 7.22
C PHE A 42 3.82 -0.59 6.12
N PHE A 43 4.84 0.18 5.81
CA PHE A 43 4.88 1.14 4.73
C PHE A 43 6.02 0.84 3.77
N THR A 44 5.87 1.19 2.49
CA THR A 44 6.91 1.02 1.48
C THR A 44 7.09 2.29 0.63
N LEU A 45 8.32 2.58 0.24
CA LEU A 45 8.62 3.64 -0.71
C LEU A 45 8.42 3.19 -2.17
N SER A 46 8.14 1.91 -2.38
CA SER A 46 8.01 1.34 -3.73
C SER A 46 6.92 2.00 -4.58
N LYS A 47 5.82 2.41 -3.96
CA LYS A 47 4.63 2.93 -4.66
C LYS A 47 4.59 4.45 -4.65
N SER A 48 4.50 5.05 -3.47
CA SER A 48 4.38 6.49 -3.29
C SER A 48 5.55 7.26 -3.88
N TYR A 49 6.76 6.76 -3.69
CA TYR A 49 8.00 7.39 -4.15
C TYR A 49 8.54 6.78 -5.45
N ASN A 50 7.78 5.90 -6.11
CA ASN A 50 8.20 5.20 -7.33
C ASN A 50 9.61 4.56 -7.22
N MET A 51 9.88 3.94 -6.07
CA MET A 51 11.16 3.31 -5.72
C MET A 51 11.06 1.77 -5.59
N PRO A 52 10.43 1.04 -6.52
CA PRO A 52 10.22 -0.40 -6.35
C PRO A 52 11.54 -1.21 -6.37
N GLY A 53 12.53 -0.79 -7.15
CA GLY A 53 13.84 -1.44 -7.26
C GLY A 53 14.74 -1.24 -6.05
N TRP A 54 14.48 -0.24 -5.22
CA TRP A 54 15.28 0.08 -4.04
C TRP A 54 15.02 -0.85 -2.85
N ARG A 55 13.91 -1.58 -2.86
CA ARG A 55 13.51 -2.54 -1.83
C ARG A 55 13.51 -1.94 -0.42
N LEU A 56 12.98 -0.73 -0.26
CA LEU A 56 12.97 0.02 0.98
C LEU A 56 11.53 0.22 1.49
N GLY A 57 11.35 -0.02 2.78
CA GLY A 57 10.13 0.21 3.53
C GLY A 57 10.44 0.30 5.02
N PHE A 58 9.44 0.56 5.82
CA PHE A 58 9.58 0.60 7.26
C PHE A 58 8.34 0.02 7.96
N CYS A 59 8.52 -0.32 9.23
CA CYS A 59 7.45 -0.78 10.11
C CYS A 59 7.42 0.09 11.36
N CYS A 60 6.24 0.50 11.76
CA CYS A 60 6.03 1.26 12.99
C CYS A 60 4.85 0.69 13.80
N GLY A 61 4.82 0.99 15.10
CA GLY A 61 3.74 0.54 15.99
C GLY A 61 4.25 -0.05 17.29
N ASN A 62 3.71 -1.21 17.69
CA ASN A 62 4.03 -1.86 18.96
C ASN A 62 5.54 -2.15 19.12
N ALA A 63 6.11 -1.68 20.23
CA ALA A 63 7.57 -1.76 20.46
C ALA A 63 8.09 -3.19 20.61
N GLU A 64 7.28 -4.13 21.08
CA GLU A 64 7.66 -5.54 21.23
C GLU A 64 7.77 -6.20 19.86
N LEU A 65 6.77 -5.99 19.00
CA LEU A 65 6.77 -6.49 17.63
C LEU A 65 7.92 -5.88 16.80
N ILE A 66 8.17 -4.56 16.95
CA ILE A 66 9.30 -3.91 16.27
C ILE A 66 10.64 -4.51 16.73
N ARG A 67 10.82 -4.74 18.02
CA ARG A 67 12.04 -5.40 18.52
C ARG A 67 12.19 -6.82 17.99
N ALA A 68 11.10 -7.59 17.93
CA ALA A 68 11.11 -8.94 17.36
C ALA A 68 11.50 -8.91 15.88
N LEU A 69 10.93 -8.00 15.09
CA LEU A 69 11.27 -7.79 13.68
C LEU A 69 12.74 -7.40 13.50
N ALA A 70 13.23 -6.45 14.29
CA ALA A 70 14.63 -6.00 14.24
C ALA A 70 15.60 -7.13 14.56
N ARG A 71 15.29 -7.94 15.58
CA ARG A 71 16.07 -9.11 15.94
C ARG A 71 16.10 -10.14 14.81
N LEU A 72 14.96 -10.45 14.22
CA LEU A 72 14.88 -11.37 13.08
C LEU A 72 15.71 -10.87 11.90
N LYS A 73 15.56 -9.60 11.52
CA LYS A 73 16.32 -8.97 10.43
C LYS A 73 17.84 -9.03 10.66
N SER A 74 18.30 -8.88 11.88
CA SER A 74 19.74 -8.94 12.20
C SER A 74 20.38 -10.30 11.84
N TYR A 75 19.59 -11.35 11.74
CA TYR A 75 20.06 -12.69 11.30
C TYR A 75 19.84 -12.95 9.82
N PHE A 76 18.82 -12.31 9.22
CA PHE A 76 18.47 -12.55 7.82
C PHE A 76 19.29 -11.74 6.84
N ASP A 77 19.47 -10.44 7.08
CA ASP A 77 20.05 -9.51 6.11
C ASP A 77 21.16 -8.60 6.70
N TYR A 78 21.48 -8.75 7.97
CA TYR A 78 22.49 -7.97 8.68
C TYR A 78 22.29 -6.44 8.64
N GLY A 79 21.21 -5.98 8.09
CA GLY A 79 20.88 -4.57 7.89
C GLY A 79 20.72 -4.20 6.43
N HIS A 80 20.28 -2.99 6.20
CA HIS A 80 20.02 -2.48 4.86
C HIS A 80 21.21 -1.67 4.35
N PHE A 81 21.53 -1.75 3.04
CA PHE A 81 22.63 -1.02 2.44
C PHE A 81 22.50 0.48 2.66
N THR A 82 23.50 1.10 3.29
CA THR A 82 23.43 2.49 3.77
C THR A 82 23.04 3.52 2.71
N PRO A 83 23.56 3.49 1.47
CA PRO A 83 23.12 4.42 0.41
C PRO A 83 21.60 4.36 0.13
N VAL A 84 20.99 3.19 0.22
CA VAL A 84 19.54 3.04 0.05
C VAL A 84 18.79 3.68 1.23
N GLN A 85 19.30 3.55 2.46
CA GLN A 85 18.73 4.22 3.62
C GLN A 85 18.80 5.75 3.48
N VAL A 86 19.94 6.28 3.04
CA VAL A 86 20.12 7.72 2.78
C VAL A 86 19.14 8.21 1.70
N ALA A 87 18.99 7.46 0.60
CA ALA A 87 18.00 7.78 -0.42
C ALA A 87 16.57 7.80 0.13
N GLY A 88 16.24 6.87 1.02
CA GLY A 88 14.94 6.84 1.71
C GLY A 88 14.72 8.06 2.62
N ILE A 89 15.74 8.48 3.35
CA ILE A 89 15.67 9.69 4.18
C ILE A 89 15.40 10.93 3.31
N GLU A 90 16.10 11.06 2.19
CA GLU A 90 15.86 12.16 1.24
C GLU A 90 14.44 12.11 0.66
N ALA A 91 13.97 10.93 0.26
CA ALA A 91 12.62 10.75 -0.26
C ALA A 91 11.55 11.18 0.78
N LEU A 92 11.67 10.71 2.02
CA LEU A 92 10.73 11.04 3.09
C LEU A 92 10.76 12.52 3.49
N ASN A 93 11.93 13.18 3.41
CA ASN A 93 12.05 14.59 3.80
C ASN A 93 11.65 15.58 2.70
N LYS A 94 11.74 15.19 1.42
CA LYS A 94 11.63 16.12 0.29
C LYS A 94 10.67 15.63 -0.81
N GLY A 95 10.10 14.45 -0.68
CA GLY A 95 9.36 13.80 -1.76
C GLY A 95 7.88 14.11 -1.85
N ASP A 96 7.30 14.95 -0.98
CA ASP A 96 5.86 15.18 -0.92
C ASP A 96 5.26 15.69 -2.25
N GLU A 97 5.93 16.61 -2.93
CA GLU A 97 5.49 17.10 -4.23
C GLU A 97 5.56 16.02 -5.30
N PHE A 98 6.63 15.22 -5.30
CA PHE A 98 6.75 14.07 -6.19
C PHE A 98 5.66 13.03 -5.97
N VAL A 99 5.28 12.75 -4.70
CA VAL A 99 4.17 11.85 -4.38
C VAL A 99 2.87 12.36 -4.98
N LYS A 100 2.60 13.68 -4.93
CA LYS A 100 1.43 14.29 -5.57
C LYS A 100 1.45 14.10 -7.09
N GLU A 101 2.58 14.30 -7.75
CA GLU A 101 2.74 14.06 -9.18
C GLU A 101 2.46 12.60 -9.54
N VAL A 102 2.99 11.66 -8.77
CA VAL A 102 2.72 10.21 -8.93
C VAL A 102 1.22 9.93 -8.80
N CYS A 103 0.55 10.51 -7.79
CA CYS A 103 -0.89 10.35 -7.58
C CYS A 103 -1.69 10.86 -8.78
N GLU A 104 -1.36 12.03 -9.34
CA GLU A 104 -2.05 12.56 -10.51
C GLU A 104 -1.88 11.66 -11.74
N VAL A 105 -0.70 11.11 -11.97
CA VAL A 105 -0.47 10.13 -13.06
C VAL A 105 -1.35 8.90 -12.89
N TYR A 106 -1.43 8.34 -11.68
CA TYR A 106 -2.29 7.17 -11.42
C TYR A 106 -3.78 7.49 -11.48
N LYS A 107 -4.18 8.68 -11.05
CA LYS A 107 -5.55 9.16 -11.18
C LYS A 107 -6.00 9.21 -12.64
N VAL A 108 -5.20 9.80 -13.51
CA VAL A 108 -5.49 9.84 -14.96
C VAL A 108 -5.61 8.44 -15.54
N ARG A 109 -4.68 7.55 -15.21
CA ARG A 109 -4.70 6.15 -15.67
C ARG A 109 -5.94 5.41 -15.18
N ARG A 110 -6.31 5.58 -13.90
CA ARG A 110 -7.54 5.05 -13.32
C ARG A 110 -8.78 5.50 -14.09
N ASP A 111 -8.86 6.80 -14.34
CA ASP A 111 -10.03 7.39 -14.99
C ASP A 111 -10.20 6.86 -16.41
N VAL A 112 -9.14 6.85 -17.21
CA VAL A 112 -9.15 6.29 -18.57
C VAL A 112 -9.54 4.81 -18.56
N LEU A 113 -8.96 4.02 -17.64
CA LEU A 113 -9.28 2.58 -17.52
C LEU A 113 -10.74 2.35 -17.16
N CYS A 114 -11.24 3.01 -16.11
CA CYS A 114 -12.60 2.80 -15.63
C CYS A 114 -13.63 3.28 -16.66
N GLU A 115 -13.40 4.42 -17.30
CA GLU A 115 -14.28 4.95 -18.35
C GLU A 115 -14.31 4.04 -19.57
N GLY A 116 -13.14 3.55 -20.01
CA GLY A 116 -13.04 2.60 -21.12
C GLY A 116 -13.77 1.28 -20.83
N LEU A 117 -13.58 0.69 -19.64
CA LEU A 117 -14.27 -0.54 -19.25
C LEU A 117 -15.79 -0.36 -19.17
N ASN A 118 -16.26 0.75 -18.58
CA ASN A 118 -17.68 1.07 -18.50
C ASN A 118 -18.28 1.30 -19.89
N ALA A 119 -17.57 1.96 -20.80
CA ALA A 119 -18.02 2.15 -22.18
C ALA A 119 -18.17 0.84 -22.97
N LEU A 120 -17.39 -0.18 -22.59
CA LEU A 120 -17.49 -1.53 -23.14
C LEU A 120 -18.57 -2.40 -22.45
N GLY A 121 -19.29 -1.82 -21.49
CA GLY A 121 -20.34 -2.52 -20.75
C GLY A 121 -19.83 -3.40 -19.58
N TRP A 122 -18.57 -3.22 -19.18
CA TRP A 122 -18.04 -3.84 -17.99
C TRP A 122 -18.05 -2.85 -16.82
N GLU A 123 -19.09 -2.95 -15.99
CA GLU A 123 -19.30 -2.05 -14.86
C GLU A 123 -18.18 -2.19 -13.82
N VAL A 124 -17.42 -1.10 -13.66
CA VAL A 124 -16.37 -0.97 -12.65
C VAL A 124 -16.52 0.36 -11.92
N GLU A 125 -16.31 0.33 -10.62
CA GLU A 125 -16.25 1.53 -9.80
C GLU A 125 -14.85 2.15 -9.86
N LYS A 126 -14.78 3.49 -9.86
CA LYS A 126 -13.49 4.19 -9.72
C LYS A 126 -12.97 4.01 -8.29
N PRO A 127 -11.82 3.36 -8.07
CA PRO A 127 -11.26 3.21 -6.74
C PRO A 127 -10.81 4.56 -6.18
N LYS A 128 -10.97 4.74 -4.88
CA LYS A 128 -10.54 5.96 -4.18
C LYS A 128 -9.04 6.01 -3.94
N ALA A 129 -8.38 4.87 -4.05
CA ALA A 129 -6.95 4.70 -3.78
C ALA A 129 -6.39 3.50 -4.55
N THR A 130 -5.09 3.33 -4.51
CA THR A 130 -4.32 2.22 -5.11
C THR A 130 -4.23 2.28 -6.64
N MET A 131 -3.50 1.33 -7.22
CA MET A 131 -3.37 1.17 -8.67
C MET A 131 -4.25 0.03 -9.22
N PHE A 132 -5.17 -0.49 -8.42
CA PHE A 132 -6.00 -1.64 -8.77
C PHE A 132 -7.43 -1.21 -9.04
N VAL A 133 -8.04 -1.81 -10.05
CA VAL A 133 -9.48 -1.70 -10.34
C VAL A 133 -10.12 -3.07 -10.16
N TRP A 134 -11.19 -3.12 -9.39
CA TRP A 134 -11.99 -4.33 -9.21
C TRP A 134 -13.16 -4.32 -10.17
N GLY A 135 -13.25 -5.35 -11.01
CA GLY A 135 -14.39 -5.60 -11.87
C GLY A 135 -15.04 -6.95 -11.54
N LYS A 136 -16.36 -6.99 -11.50
CA LYS A 136 -17.06 -8.27 -11.40
C LYS A 136 -16.87 -9.04 -12.71
N ASN A 137 -16.48 -10.31 -12.62
CA ASN A 137 -16.45 -11.18 -13.78
C ASN A 137 -17.87 -11.36 -14.31
N THR A 138 -18.13 -10.97 -15.56
CA THR A 138 -19.40 -11.18 -16.22
C THR A 138 -19.38 -12.55 -16.93
N LYS A 139 -20.53 -13.22 -17.03
CA LYS A 139 -20.64 -14.52 -17.73
C LYS A 139 -20.05 -14.47 -19.15
N LYS A 140 -20.16 -13.32 -19.84
CA LYS A 140 -19.65 -13.13 -21.19
C LYS A 140 -18.13 -13.24 -21.25
N ILE A 141 -17.40 -12.63 -20.32
CA ILE A 141 -15.92 -12.69 -20.24
C ILE A 141 -15.45 -14.11 -19.88
N GLN A 142 -16.19 -14.81 -19.03
CA GLN A 142 -15.86 -16.18 -18.61
C GLN A 142 -15.87 -17.18 -19.79
N TYR A 143 -16.75 -16.97 -20.78
CA TYR A 143 -16.77 -17.80 -21.99
C TYR A 143 -15.60 -17.54 -22.93
N GLU A 144 -15.14 -16.29 -23.04
CA GLU A 144 -14.00 -15.93 -23.90
C GLU A 144 -12.66 -16.42 -23.34
N ILE A 145 -12.48 -16.41 -22.01
CA ILE A 145 -11.26 -16.94 -21.36
C ILE A 145 -11.20 -18.47 -21.44
N ASN A 146 -12.32 -19.17 -21.27
CA ASN A 146 -12.37 -20.64 -21.35
C ASN A 146 -12.21 -21.19 -22.78
N GLY A 147 -12.26 -20.35 -23.80
CA GLY A 147 -12.01 -20.72 -25.19
C GLY A 147 -10.55 -20.59 -25.66
N VAL A 148 -9.65 -20.12 -24.78
CA VAL A 148 -8.23 -19.84 -25.10
C VAL A 148 -7.27 -20.85 -24.44
N PHE A 149 -7.77 -21.81 -23.64
CA PHE A 149 -6.98 -22.88 -23.02
C PHE A 149 -7.50 -24.25 -23.39
#